data_6b0156377dd286cebbebb46e55fcd3a7
#
_entry.id   6b0156377dd286cebbebb46e55fcd3a7
#
_cell.length_a   1.000
_cell.length_b   1.000
_cell.length_c   1.000
_cell.angle_alpha   90.00
_cell.angle_beta   90.00
_cell.angle_gamma   90.00
#
_symmetry.space_group_name_H-M   'P 1'
#
loop_
_entity.id
_entity.type
_entity.pdbx_description
1 polymer ?
#
loop_
_entity_poly.entity_id
_entity_poly.type
_entity_poly.pdbx_seq_one_letter_code
_entity_poly.pdbx_strand_id
1 'polypeptide(L)'
;RGETTAIRDELFAEVNYHAAYEPKRGVRTERWKYIRNYGDYHQAVVSNVDDCPGKKLWVEHGWRDREVPREQLYDLLFDPHEAHNLAGSAAHRTTLGEMRARLDRWMTSTHDPLLNGPVPAPSGAKLNRPDQLSFTEPRFTVP
;
A
#
# COMPACT_ATOMS: atom_id res chain seq x y z
N ARG A 1 -24.03 -17.45 19.95
CA ARG A 1 -24.12 -15.98 19.85
C ARG A 1 -22.70 -15.47 19.97
N GLY A 2 -22.19 -14.71 18.97
CA GLY A 2 -20.86 -14.13 19.04
C GLY A 2 -20.80 -13.06 20.12
N GLU A 3 -19.64 -12.94 20.78
CA GLU A 3 -19.38 -11.82 21.67
C GLU A 3 -19.34 -10.53 20.84
N THR A 4 -19.89 -9.44 21.41
CA THR A 4 -19.93 -8.13 20.75
C THR A 4 -18.71 -7.26 21.06
N THR A 5 -17.79 -7.78 21.88
CA THR A 5 -16.57 -7.06 22.26
C THR A 5 -15.59 -7.05 21.10
N ALA A 6 -15.07 -5.89 20.73
CA ALA A 6 -14.03 -5.77 19.73
C ALA A 6 -12.78 -6.53 20.17
N ILE A 7 -12.26 -7.38 19.27
CA ILE A 7 -11.06 -8.18 19.54
C ILE A 7 -9.80 -7.29 19.44
N ARG A 8 -9.87 -6.23 18.62
CA ARG A 8 -8.76 -5.30 18.40
C ARG A 8 -9.27 -3.96 17.87
N ASP A 9 -8.55 -2.89 18.19
CA ASP A 9 -8.90 -1.52 17.79
C ASP A 9 -8.26 -1.11 16.46
N GLU A 10 -7.25 -1.88 16.03
CA GLU A 10 -6.50 -1.58 14.81
C GLU A 10 -6.00 -2.84 14.10
N LEU A 11 -5.88 -2.74 12.79
CA LEU A 11 -5.33 -3.77 11.90
C LEU A 11 -4.17 -3.19 11.13
N PHE A 12 -3.12 -3.98 10.96
CA PHE A 12 -1.96 -3.62 10.15
C PHE A 12 -1.88 -4.49 8.90
N ALA A 13 -1.35 -3.91 7.83
CA ALA A 13 -1.12 -4.59 6.56
C ALA A 13 0.24 -4.19 6.01
N GLU A 14 0.90 -5.15 5.37
CA GLU A 14 2.19 -4.95 4.75
C GLU A 14 2.27 -5.65 3.40
N VAL A 15 3.04 -5.06 2.50
CA VAL A 15 3.50 -5.66 1.27
C VAL A 15 4.91 -5.18 0.97
N ASN A 16 5.77 -6.05 0.45
CA ASN A 16 7.07 -5.69 -0.13
C ASN A 16 7.10 -6.08 -1.60
N TYR A 17 6.67 -7.29 -1.89
CA TYR A 17 6.67 -7.88 -3.23
C TYR A 17 5.36 -8.61 -3.48
N HIS A 18 4.89 -8.50 -4.72
CA HIS A 18 3.99 -9.47 -5.33
C HIS A 18 4.67 -9.97 -6.62
N ALA A 19 4.37 -9.44 -7.80
CA ALA A 19 5.16 -9.68 -8.99
C ALA A 19 6.38 -8.74 -9.07
N ALA A 20 6.21 -7.50 -8.61
CA ALA A 20 7.23 -6.45 -8.54
C ALA A 20 7.35 -5.88 -7.13
N TYR A 21 8.43 -5.14 -6.87
CA TYR A 21 8.66 -4.44 -5.60
C TYR A 21 7.71 -3.25 -5.46
N GLU A 22 6.90 -3.27 -4.40
CA GLU A 22 5.94 -2.22 -4.07
C GLU A 22 5.77 -2.12 -2.55
N PRO A 23 6.79 -1.63 -1.82
CA PRO A 23 6.78 -1.65 -0.36
C PRO A 23 5.76 -0.66 0.20
N LYS A 24 4.73 -1.17 0.85
CA LYS A 24 3.69 -0.40 1.52
C LYS A 24 3.42 -0.93 2.91
N ARG A 25 3.02 -0.03 3.80
CA ARG A 25 2.52 -0.35 5.13
C ARG A 25 1.22 0.40 5.35
N GLY A 26 0.28 -0.23 6.01
CA GLY A 26 -1.00 0.36 6.30
C GLY A 26 -1.48 0.06 7.71
N VAL A 27 -2.24 0.99 8.28
CA VAL A 27 -3.00 0.79 9.51
C VAL A 27 -4.45 1.19 9.28
N ARG A 28 -5.37 0.38 9.78
CA ARG A 28 -6.80 0.62 9.74
C ARG A 28 -7.38 0.54 11.15
N THR A 29 -8.16 1.54 11.51
CA THR A 29 -9.07 1.54 12.65
C THR A 29 -10.51 1.34 12.17
N GLU A 30 -11.49 1.43 13.04
CA GLU A 30 -12.91 1.37 12.65
C GLU A 30 -13.25 2.45 11.61
N ARG A 31 -12.77 3.69 11.82
CA ARG A 31 -13.09 4.84 10.97
C ARG A 31 -12.01 5.20 9.97
N TRP A 32 -10.73 5.10 10.33
CA TRP A 32 -9.63 5.64 9.54
C TRP A 32 -8.77 4.55 8.92
N LYS A 33 -8.32 4.77 7.68
CA LYS A 33 -7.30 3.97 7.02
C LYS A 33 -6.17 4.87 6.57
N TYR A 34 -4.95 4.48 6.93
CA TYR A 34 -3.73 5.17 6.52
C TYR A 34 -2.79 4.19 5.82
N ILE A 35 -2.24 4.62 4.69
CA ILE A 35 -1.26 3.86 3.92
C ILE A 35 -0.04 4.74 3.69
N ARG A 36 1.16 4.18 3.90
CA ARG A 36 2.43 4.79 3.54
C ARG A 36 3.13 3.94 2.49
N ASN A 37 3.51 4.59 1.39
CA ASN A 37 4.31 4.03 0.31
C ASN A 37 5.79 4.33 0.56
N TYR A 38 6.64 3.31 0.52
CA TYR A 38 8.10 3.42 0.75
C TYR A 38 8.89 3.25 -0.55
N GLY A 39 8.24 2.90 -1.65
CA GLY A 39 8.89 2.73 -2.95
C GLY A 39 9.25 4.05 -3.62
N ASP A 40 10.25 4.00 -4.48
CA ASP A 40 10.69 5.14 -5.30
C ASP A 40 9.93 5.21 -6.64
N TYR A 41 9.13 4.21 -6.97
CA TYR A 41 8.24 4.23 -8.12
C TYR A 41 6.91 4.86 -7.73
N HIS A 42 6.58 6.00 -8.35
CA HIS A 42 5.46 6.85 -7.95
C HIS A 42 4.19 6.66 -8.79
N GLN A 43 4.12 5.61 -9.60
CA GLN A 43 2.95 5.26 -10.39
C GLN A 43 2.35 3.93 -9.91
N ALA A 44 1.20 3.55 -10.46
CA ALA A 44 0.59 2.26 -10.13
C ALA A 44 1.47 1.10 -10.64
N VAL A 45 1.82 0.16 -9.76
CA VAL A 45 2.54 -1.06 -10.10
C VAL A 45 1.54 -2.08 -10.64
N VAL A 46 1.20 -1.92 -11.93
CA VAL A 46 0.11 -2.66 -12.58
C VAL A 46 0.40 -4.16 -12.69
N SER A 47 1.68 -4.54 -12.77
CA SER A 47 2.10 -5.96 -12.78
C SER A 47 1.76 -6.70 -11.48
N ASN A 48 1.49 -5.99 -10.38
CA ASN A 48 1.06 -6.57 -9.11
C ASN A 48 -0.45 -6.88 -9.05
N VAL A 49 -1.18 -6.64 -10.12
CA VAL A 49 -2.61 -6.95 -10.24
C VAL A 49 -2.82 -8.00 -11.31
N ASP A 50 -3.63 -9.00 -11.02
CA ASP A 50 -3.92 -10.10 -11.93
C ASP A 50 -4.53 -9.62 -13.25
N ASP A 51 -4.15 -10.26 -14.35
CA ASP A 51 -4.67 -9.94 -15.68
C ASP A 51 -6.14 -10.35 -15.77
N CYS A 52 -7.00 -9.35 -15.92
CA CYS A 52 -8.43 -9.52 -16.03
C CYS A 52 -9.08 -8.38 -16.85
N PRO A 53 -10.32 -8.54 -17.33
CA PRO A 53 -11.02 -7.48 -18.06
C PRO A 53 -11.12 -6.14 -17.31
N GLY A 54 -11.28 -6.20 -15.98
CA GLY A 54 -11.32 -5.00 -15.14
C GLY A 54 -9.99 -4.24 -15.14
N LYS A 55 -8.86 -4.94 -14.99
CA LYS A 55 -7.53 -4.34 -15.10
C LYS A 55 -7.34 -3.66 -16.46
N LYS A 56 -7.70 -4.35 -17.55
CA LYS A 56 -7.59 -3.81 -18.90
C LYS A 56 -8.36 -2.49 -19.03
N LEU A 57 -9.61 -2.45 -18.56
CA LEU A 57 -10.44 -1.26 -18.56
C LEU A 57 -9.78 -0.10 -17.80
N TRP A 58 -9.26 -0.35 -16.59
CA TRP A 58 -8.59 0.66 -15.79
C TRP A 58 -7.32 1.21 -16.45
N VAL A 59 -6.52 0.34 -17.07
CA VAL A 59 -5.31 0.73 -17.80
C VAL A 59 -5.67 1.59 -19.02
N GLU A 60 -6.68 1.21 -19.79
CA GLU A 60 -7.21 1.99 -20.92
C GLU A 60 -7.71 3.38 -20.49
N HIS A 61 -8.12 3.54 -19.23
CA HIS A 61 -8.54 4.82 -18.64
C HIS A 61 -7.42 5.53 -17.85
N GLY A 62 -6.16 5.22 -18.14
CA GLY A 62 -5.00 5.94 -17.64
C GLY A 62 -4.58 5.58 -16.22
N TRP A 63 -5.00 4.42 -15.67
CA TRP A 63 -4.59 4.01 -14.32
C TRP A 63 -3.08 3.89 -14.16
N ARG A 64 -2.39 3.37 -15.17
CA ARG A 64 -0.93 3.21 -15.17
C ARG A 64 -0.20 4.53 -14.89
N ASP A 65 -0.72 5.63 -15.44
CA ASP A 65 -0.06 6.94 -15.41
C ASP A 65 -0.45 7.77 -14.19
N ARG A 66 -1.34 7.25 -13.34
CA ARG A 66 -1.73 7.92 -12.11
C ARG A 66 -0.62 7.88 -11.09
N GLU A 67 -0.31 9.06 -10.54
CA GLU A 67 0.60 9.16 -9.41
C GLU A 67 0.01 8.46 -8.17
N VAL A 68 0.83 7.63 -7.54
CA VAL A 68 0.53 7.02 -6.25
C VAL A 68 1.15 7.89 -5.16
N PRO A 69 0.33 8.58 -4.36
CA PRO A 69 0.84 9.44 -3.30
C PRO A 69 1.67 8.67 -2.28
N ARG A 70 2.68 9.34 -1.72
CA ARG A 70 3.51 8.75 -0.66
C ARG A 70 2.70 8.39 0.58
N GLU A 71 1.63 9.16 0.85
CA GLU A 71 0.74 8.93 1.97
C GLU A 71 -0.72 9.03 1.54
N GLN A 72 -1.54 8.17 2.09
CA GLN A 72 -2.98 8.16 1.86
C GLN A 72 -3.70 8.05 3.19
N LEU A 73 -4.71 8.87 3.39
CA LEU A 73 -5.61 8.85 4.55
C LEU A 73 -7.04 8.87 4.08
N TYR A 74 -7.85 7.94 4.56
CA TYR A 74 -9.26 7.81 4.19
C TYR A 74 -10.15 7.76 5.42
N ASP A 75 -11.29 8.47 5.36
CA ASP A 75 -12.36 8.40 6.35
C ASP A 75 -13.39 7.36 5.90
N LEU A 76 -13.26 6.14 6.37
CA LEU A 76 -14.08 5.00 5.94
C LEU A 76 -15.56 5.15 6.29
N LEU A 77 -15.91 6.06 7.22
CA LEU A 77 -17.30 6.33 7.58
C LEU A 77 -18.00 7.19 6.52
N PHE A 78 -17.31 8.21 6.00
CA PHE A 78 -17.87 9.14 5.01
C PHE A 78 -17.42 8.87 3.58
N ASP A 79 -16.35 8.11 3.40
CA ASP A 79 -15.78 7.70 2.12
C ASP A 79 -15.43 6.20 2.12
N PRO A 80 -16.44 5.30 2.16
CA PRO A 80 -16.20 3.86 2.21
C PRO A 80 -15.55 3.30 0.94
N HIS A 81 -15.54 4.06 -0.15
CA HIS A 81 -14.90 3.71 -1.42
C HIS A 81 -13.45 4.22 -1.54
N GLU A 82 -12.96 4.93 -0.53
CA GLU A 82 -11.57 5.44 -0.50
C GLU A 82 -11.24 6.30 -1.74
N ALA A 83 -12.20 7.12 -2.17
CA ALA A 83 -12.08 7.95 -3.36
C ALA A 83 -11.30 9.25 -3.13
N HIS A 84 -11.27 9.74 -1.87
CA HIS A 84 -10.71 11.04 -1.52
C HIS A 84 -9.56 10.89 -0.53
N ASN A 85 -8.33 11.03 -1.01
CA ASN A 85 -7.15 11.06 -0.14
C ASN A 85 -7.08 12.36 0.68
N LEU A 86 -7.19 12.23 1.99
CA LEU A 86 -7.19 13.33 2.96
C LEU A 86 -5.81 13.67 3.52
N ALA A 87 -4.74 12.98 3.10
CA ALA A 87 -3.38 13.17 3.65
C ALA A 87 -2.85 14.61 3.44
N GLY A 88 -3.28 15.29 2.37
CA GLY A 88 -2.95 16.70 2.11
C GLY A 88 -3.89 17.73 2.79
N SER A 89 -4.94 17.29 3.47
CA SER A 89 -5.94 18.17 4.05
C SER A 89 -5.48 18.79 5.37
N ALA A 90 -5.49 20.13 5.46
CA ALA A 90 -5.16 20.84 6.67
C ALA A 90 -6.11 20.51 7.84
N ALA A 91 -7.39 20.24 7.53
CA ALA A 91 -8.41 19.88 8.52
C ALA A 91 -8.15 18.50 9.16
N HIS A 92 -7.40 17.62 8.48
CA HIS A 92 -7.13 16.26 8.95
C HIS A 92 -5.70 16.04 9.44
N ARG A 93 -4.94 17.13 9.65
CA ARG A 93 -3.53 17.05 10.07
C ARG A 93 -3.31 16.30 11.38
N THR A 94 -4.17 16.52 12.36
CA THR A 94 -4.10 15.82 13.65
C THR A 94 -4.34 14.33 13.46
N THR A 95 -5.40 13.95 12.78
CA THR A 95 -5.73 12.54 12.48
C THR A 95 -4.60 11.86 11.71
N LEU A 96 -4.05 12.53 10.70
CA LEU A 96 -2.90 12.01 9.94
C LEU A 96 -1.70 11.75 10.87
N GLY A 97 -1.41 12.68 11.80
CA GLY A 97 -0.35 12.51 12.79
C GLY A 97 -0.57 11.32 13.72
N GLU A 98 -1.80 11.12 14.19
CA GLU A 98 -2.16 9.97 15.01
C GLU A 98 -2.01 8.65 14.28
N MET A 99 -2.47 8.58 13.01
CA MET A 99 -2.37 7.37 12.20
C MET A 99 -0.92 7.04 11.82
N ARG A 100 -0.09 8.05 11.54
CA ARG A 100 1.36 7.89 11.38
C ARG A 100 1.99 7.28 12.63
N ALA A 101 1.69 7.85 13.80
CA ALA A 101 2.23 7.37 15.08
C ALA A 101 1.82 5.93 15.40
N ARG A 102 0.59 5.50 15.03
CA ARG A 102 0.16 4.10 15.17
C ARG A 102 1.01 3.18 14.30
N LEU A 103 1.16 3.52 13.02
CA LEU A 103 1.98 2.74 12.09
C LEU A 103 3.43 2.67 12.54
N ASP A 104 4.04 3.79 12.93
CA ASP A 104 5.44 3.85 13.36
C ASP A 104 5.69 3.02 14.61
N ARG A 105 4.78 3.02 15.58
CA ARG A 105 4.86 2.15 16.77
C ARG A 105 4.81 0.66 16.38
N TRP A 106 3.91 0.29 15.50
CA TRP A 106 3.80 -1.09 15.03
C TRP A 106 5.08 -1.54 14.30
N MET A 107 5.57 -0.75 13.36
CA MET A 107 6.81 -1.03 12.63
C MET A 107 7.99 -1.19 13.59
N THR A 108 8.08 -0.34 14.61
CA THR A 108 9.13 -0.43 15.64
C THR A 108 8.99 -1.70 16.48
N SER A 109 7.78 -2.01 16.93
CA SER A 109 7.54 -3.18 17.81
C SER A 109 7.74 -4.51 17.08
N THR A 110 7.52 -4.54 15.76
CA THR A 110 7.72 -5.73 14.92
C THR A 110 9.11 -5.80 14.29
N HIS A 111 9.98 -4.81 14.53
CA HIS A 111 11.30 -4.69 13.91
C HIS A 111 11.18 -4.72 12.37
N ASP A 112 10.22 -3.97 11.83
CA ASP A 112 9.96 -3.95 10.40
C ASP A 112 11.23 -3.62 9.60
N PRO A 113 11.62 -4.46 8.62
CA PRO A 113 12.86 -4.28 7.87
C PRO A 113 12.94 -2.95 7.11
N LEU A 114 11.81 -2.36 6.72
CA LEU A 114 11.79 -1.05 6.04
C LEU A 114 12.30 0.11 6.92
N LEU A 115 12.41 -0.07 8.23
CA LEU A 115 13.06 0.90 9.12
C LEU A 115 14.55 1.04 8.83
N ASN A 116 15.15 0.02 8.23
CA ASN A 116 16.58 -0.02 7.88
C ASN A 116 16.85 0.22 6.38
N GLY A 117 15.81 0.49 5.60
CA GLY A 117 15.91 0.72 4.16
C GLY A 117 15.09 -0.27 3.33
N PRO A 118 15.29 -0.27 2.00
CA PRO A 118 14.57 -1.17 1.11
C PRO A 118 14.79 -2.65 1.46
N VAL A 119 13.72 -3.44 1.42
CA VAL A 119 13.80 -4.88 1.67
C VAL A 119 14.33 -5.58 0.42
N PRO A 120 15.52 -6.22 0.48
CA PRO A 120 16.07 -6.91 -0.69
C PRO A 120 15.26 -8.17 -1.00
N ALA A 121 15.10 -8.47 -2.28
CA ALA A 121 14.56 -9.77 -2.68
C ALA A 121 15.60 -10.86 -2.47
N PRO A 122 15.16 -12.11 -2.21
CA PRO A 122 16.08 -13.24 -2.11
C PRO A 122 16.87 -13.46 -3.42
N SER A 123 18.14 -13.85 -3.31
CA SER A 123 18.94 -14.25 -4.46
C SER A 123 18.25 -15.35 -5.27
N GLY A 124 18.27 -15.25 -6.58
CA GLY A 124 17.59 -16.16 -7.50
C GLY A 124 16.09 -15.90 -7.68
N ALA A 125 15.49 -14.97 -6.94
CA ALA A 125 14.09 -14.59 -7.15
C ALA A 125 13.88 -13.99 -8.55
N LYS A 126 12.72 -14.29 -9.16
CA LYS A 126 12.32 -13.75 -10.46
C LYS A 126 11.26 -12.67 -10.27
N LEU A 127 11.60 -11.44 -10.58
CA LEU A 127 10.75 -10.28 -10.36
C LEU A 127 10.41 -9.57 -11.67
N ASN A 128 9.23 -8.98 -11.70
CA ASN A 128 8.87 -7.98 -12.70
C ASN A 128 9.41 -6.60 -12.30
N ARG A 129 9.60 -5.72 -13.28
CA ARG A 129 9.86 -4.31 -13.02
C ARG A 129 8.55 -3.60 -12.68
N PRO A 130 8.58 -2.56 -11.83
CA PRO A 130 7.38 -1.82 -11.44
C PRO A 130 6.62 -1.18 -12.61
N ASP A 131 7.32 -0.88 -13.72
CA ASP A 131 6.77 -0.24 -14.91
C ASP A 131 6.09 -1.22 -15.90
N GLN A 132 6.13 -2.51 -15.63
CA GLN A 132 5.48 -3.52 -16.47
C GLN A 132 3.96 -3.58 -16.25
N LEU A 133 3.24 -4.00 -17.30
CA LEU A 133 1.78 -4.07 -17.27
C LEU A 133 1.25 -5.41 -16.75
N SER A 134 2.00 -6.49 -16.95
CA SER A 134 1.57 -7.85 -16.60
C SER A 134 2.68 -8.61 -15.88
N PHE A 135 2.29 -9.44 -14.93
CA PHE A 135 3.20 -10.38 -14.27
C PHE A 135 3.74 -11.46 -15.21
N THR A 136 3.14 -11.63 -16.40
CA THR A 136 3.58 -12.56 -17.43
C THR A 136 4.69 -12.02 -18.33
N GLU A 137 4.99 -10.71 -18.25
CA GLU A 137 6.10 -10.09 -18.97
C GLU A 137 7.46 -10.63 -18.50
N PRO A 138 8.53 -10.44 -19.31
CA PRO A 138 9.86 -10.93 -18.96
C PRO A 138 10.34 -10.45 -17.60
N ARG A 139 10.69 -11.40 -16.74
CA ARG A 139 11.19 -11.15 -15.37
C ARG A 139 12.71 -11.14 -15.35
N PHE A 140 13.29 -10.32 -14.51
CA PHE A 140 14.72 -10.39 -14.21
C PHE A 140 14.97 -11.31 -13.00
N THR A 141 16.15 -11.89 -12.94
CA THR A 141 16.60 -12.70 -11.80
C THR A 141 17.44 -11.82 -10.89
N VAL A 142 17.12 -11.84 -9.61
CA VAL A 142 17.92 -11.16 -8.58
C VAL A 142 19.27 -11.87 -8.45
N PRO A 143 20.40 -11.14 -8.46
CA PRO A 143 21.74 -11.72 -8.31
C PRO A 143 21.95 -12.54 -7.04
#